data_7dae59828b96c682141c8f7b7ab90b25
#
_entry.id   7dae59828b96c682141c8f7b7ab90b25
#
_cell.length_a   1.000
_cell.length_b   1.000
_cell.length_c   1.000
_cell.angle_alpha   90.00
_cell.angle_beta   90.00
_cell.angle_gamma   90.00
#
_symmetry.space_group_name_H-M   'P 1'
#
loop_
_entity.id
_entity.type
_entity.pdbx_description
1 polymer ?
#
loop_
_entity_poly.entity_id
_entity_poly.type
_entity_poly.pdbx_seq_one_letter_code
_entity_poly.pdbx_strand_id
1 'polypeptide(L)' 'MAKAHDPMLTIPEVIEEIGVPRATFYRWRQCKKGPKSIKLPNGAVRIRRSELSRWLETLEESA' A
#
# COMPACT_ATOMS: atom_id res chain seq x y z
N MET A 1 -0.52 6.64 26.61
CA MET A 1 -0.97 5.55 26.04
C MET A 1 -0.46 5.38 24.70
N ALA A 2 0.00 4.31 24.48
CA ALA A 2 0.55 4.05 23.22
C ALA A 2 -0.54 3.80 22.26
N LYS A 3 -0.66 4.59 21.24
CA LYS A 3 -1.54 4.28 20.28
C LYS A 3 -0.92 3.55 19.23
N ALA A 4 -1.64 2.76 18.61
CA ALA A 4 -1.18 1.99 17.51
C ALA A 4 -0.56 2.94 16.50
N HIS A 5 0.66 2.67 16.14
CA HIS A 5 1.36 3.48 15.17
C HIS A 5 1.05 2.96 13.78
N ASP A 6 0.54 3.83 12.95
CA ASP A 6 0.15 3.45 11.58
C ASP A 6 0.93 4.32 10.61
N PRO A 7 2.20 3.97 10.37
CA PRO A 7 3.02 4.80 9.50
C PRO A 7 2.51 4.83 8.08
N MET A 8 2.76 5.94 7.42
CA MET A 8 2.39 6.08 6.04
C MET A 8 3.60 5.78 5.18
N LEU A 9 3.43 4.83 4.28
CA LEU A 9 4.51 4.37 3.44
C LEU A 9 4.45 5.06 2.09
N THR A 10 5.62 5.31 1.52
CA THR A 10 5.67 5.81 0.16
C THR A 10 5.45 4.66 -0.80
N ILE A 11 5.14 5.00 -2.06
CA ILE A 11 4.96 3.97 -3.07
C ILE A 11 6.22 3.12 -3.24
N PRO A 12 7.42 3.72 -3.35
CA PRO A 12 8.63 2.89 -3.46
C PRO A 12 8.81 1.95 -2.27
N GLU A 13 8.46 2.41 -1.07
CA GLU A 13 8.58 1.55 0.10
C GLU A 13 7.65 0.36 0.02
N VAL A 14 6.43 0.57 -0.46
CA VAL A 14 5.47 -0.51 -0.61
C VAL A 14 5.96 -1.49 -1.67
N ILE A 15 6.44 -0.98 -2.79
CA ILE A 15 6.93 -1.83 -3.86
C ILE A 15 8.07 -2.71 -3.37
N GLU A 16 8.97 -2.13 -2.59
CA GLU A 16 10.09 -2.89 -2.07
C GLU A 16 9.62 -3.95 -1.10
N GLU A 17 8.65 -3.61 -0.28
CA GLU A 17 8.19 -4.55 0.73
C GLU A 17 7.50 -5.77 0.11
N ILE A 18 6.68 -5.56 -0.92
CA ILE A 18 5.98 -6.67 -1.53
C ILE A 18 6.77 -7.30 -2.68
N GLY A 19 7.84 -6.67 -3.12
CA GLY A 19 8.76 -7.30 -4.05
C GLY A 19 8.25 -7.48 -5.46
N VAL A 20 7.52 -6.51 -5.99
CA VAL A 20 7.02 -6.60 -7.36
C VAL A 20 7.66 -5.50 -8.20
N PRO A 21 7.67 -5.66 -9.52
CA PRO A 21 8.17 -4.60 -10.39
C PRO A 21 7.33 -3.33 -10.24
N ARG A 22 7.99 -2.20 -10.38
CA ARG A 22 7.30 -0.93 -10.23
C ARG A 22 6.15 -0.80 -11.22
N ALA A 23 6.37 -1.19 -12.46
CA ALA A 23 5.32 -1.08 -13.47
C ALA A 23 4.10 -1.90 -13.10
N THR A 24 4.32 -3.07 -12.50
CA THR A 24 3.21 -3.91 -12.08
C THR A 24 2.37 -3.22 -11.02
N PHE A 25 3.04 -2.62 -10.04
CA PHE A 25 2.31 -1.97 -8.96
C PHE A 25 1.53 -0.76 -9.47
N TYR A 26 2.13 0.03 -10.35
CA TYR A 26 1.43 1.19 -10.89
C TYR A 26 0.24 0.77 -11.74
N ARG A 27 0.37 -0.34 -12.45
CA ARG A 27 -0.77 -0.86 -13.20
C ARG A 27 -1.91 -1.23 -12.26
N TRP A 28 -1.58 -1.88 -11.14
CA TRP A 28 -2.61 -2.24 -10.17
C TRP A 28 -3.31 -1.00 -9.66
N ARG A 29 -2.57 0.07 -9.41
CA ARG A 29 -3.17 1.29 -8.93
C ARG A 29 -4.13 1.88 -9.96
N GLN A 30 -3.75 1.84 -11.22
CA GLN A 30 -4.61 2.35 -12.27
C GLN A 30 -5.89 1.54 -12.40
N CYS A 31 -5.81 0.25 -12.16
CA CYS A 31 -6.97 -0.64 -12.23
C CYS A 31 -7.71 -0.71 -10.90
N LYS A 32 -7.26 0.06 -9.91
CA LYS A 32 -7.87 0.08 -8.59
C LYS A 32 -7.84 -1.28 -7.93
N LYS A 33 -6.76 -2.02 -8.18
CA LYS A 33 -6.59 -3.33 -7.57
C LYS A 33 -5.54 -3.33 -6.48
N GLY A 34 -4.90 -2.21 -6.23
CA GLY A 34 -3.91 -2.12 -5.18
C GLY A 34 -4.53 -1.70 -3.86
N PRO A 35 -3.69 -1.49 -2.86
CA PRO A 35 -4.20 -1.04 -1.57
C PRO A 35 -4.68 0.40 -1.64
N LYS A 36 -5.53 0.77 -0.70
CA LYS A 36 -6.02 2.13 -0.65
C LYS A 36 -4.87 3.08 -0.39
N SER A 37 -4.90 4.21 -1.05
CA SER A 37 -3.85 5.20 -0.88
C SER A 37 -4.45 6.53 -0.45
N ILE A 38 -3.59 7.40 0.05
CA ILE A 38 -3.96 8.73 0.48
C ILE A 38 -3.19 9.71 -0.37
N LYS A 39 -3.87 10.73 -0.89
CA LYS A 39 -3.18 11.77 -1.61
C LYS A 39 -3.07 12.98 -0.70
N LEU A 40 -1.83 13.37 -0.43
CA LEU A 40 -1.57 14.50 0.44
C LEU A 40 -1.81 15.80 -0.31
N PRO A 41 -2.01 16.90 0.43
CA PRO A 41 -2.28 18.19 -0.24
C PRO A 41 -1.17 18.63 -1.20
N ASN A 42 0.06 18.17 -0.97
CA ASN A 42 1.15 18.51 -1.88
C ASN A 42 1.22 17.59 -3.08
N GLY A 43 0.24 16.71 -3.24
CA GLY A 43 0.21 15.81 -4.38
C GLY A 43 0.92 14.48 -4.16
N ALA A 44 1.59 14.33 -3.04
CA ALA A 44 2.28 13.08 -2.78
C ALA A 44 1.28 11.99 -2.41
N VAL A 45 1.62 10.75 -2.71
CA VAL A 45 0.77 9.62 -2.43
C VAL A 45 1.40 8.77 -1.34
N ARG A 46 0.57 8.34 -0.40
CA ARG A 46 1.03 7.50 0.70
C ARG A 46 0.05 6.35 0.90
N ILE A 47 0.53 5.27 1.48
CA ILE A 47 -0.30 4.12 1.80
C ILE A 47 -0.10 3.82 3.27
N ARG A 48 -1.17 3.77 4.03
CA ARG A 48 -1.05 3.43 5.44
C ARG A 48 -0.64 1.98 5.58
N ARG A 49 0.20 1.71 6.57
CA ARG A 49 0.63 0.34 6.79
C ARG A 49 -0.57 -0.57 7.06
N SER A 50 -1.56 -0.07 7.79
CA SER A 50 -2.75 -0.87 8.06
C SER A 50 -3.51 -1.21 6.78
N GLU A 51 -3.56 -0.28 5.84
CA GLU A 51 -4.24 -0.54 4.59
C GLU A 51 -3.45 -1.54 3.74
N LEU A 52 -2.12 -1.44 3.78
CA LEU A 52 -1.31 -2.41 3.06
C LEU A 52 -1.52 -3.80 3.65
N SER A 53 -1.53 -3.91 4.97
CA SER A 53 -1.74 -5.20 5.62
C SER A 53 -3.11 -5.77 5.27
N ARG A 54 -4.14 -4.93 5.30
CA ARG A 54 -5.48 -5.38 4.98
C ARG A 54 -5.56 -5.88 3.55
N TRP A 55 -4.94 -5.13 2.63
CA TRP A 55 -4.96 -5.52 1.23
C TRP A 55 -4.27 -6.86 1.03
N LEU A 56 -3.13 -7.05 1.68
CA LEU A 56 -2.41 -8.31 1.56
C LEU A 56 -3.24 -9.46 2.10
N GLU A 57 -4.01 -9.22 3.16
CA GLU A 57 -4.86 -10.27 3.70
C GLU A 57 -5.92 -10.71 2.70
N THR A 58 -6.43 -9.77 1.91
CA THR A 58 -7.44 -10.13 0.92
C THR A 58 -6.87 -10.99 -0.18
N LEU A 59 -5.54 -11.00 -0.34
CA LEU A 59 -4.90 -11.78 -1.37
C LEU A 59 -4.42 -13.13 -0.88
N GLU A 60 -4.46 -13.37 0.42
CA GLU A 60 -3.97 -14.62 0.96
C GLU A 60 -4.84 -15.78 0.48
N GLU A 61 -4.17 -16.85 0.08
CA GLU A 61 -4.88 -18.02 -0.34
C GLU A 61 -5.01 -18.99 0.82
N SER A 62 -6.20 -19.53 0.95
CA SER A 62 -6.39 -20.52 1.99
C SER A 62 -5.68 -21.79 1.61
N ALA A 63 -4.88 -22.29 2.49
CA ALA A 63 -4.16 -23.50 2.21
C ALA A 63 -5.10 -24.71 2.33
#